data_eb659f57c8af4f2aad7a486f5bc4e397
#
_entry.id   eb659f57c8af4f2aad7a486f5bc4e397
#
_cell.length_a   1.000
_cell.length_b   1.000
_cell.length_c   1.000
_cell.angle_alpha   90.00
_cell.angle_beta   90.00
_cell.angle_gamma   90.00
#
_symmetry.space_group_name_H-M   'P 1'
#
loop_
_entity.id
_entity.type
_entity.pdbx_description
1 polymer ?
#
loop_
_entity_poly.entity_id
_entity_poly.type
_entity_poly.pdbx_seq_one_letter_code
_entity_poly.pdbx_strand_id
1 'polypeptide(L)'
;MTDPDPKGRRKSLYGRADWRGDDARDLGAPGEFPFTRGVYPSMYTTRLWTMRQYAGYGTADETNRRFRRLLAAGQTGLSTAFDLPTQMGLDSDHPLAQAEVGRVGVAIDTVDDLAELFRDIPLDRVSTSMTINATAAMLLAMYVVVGEEQGVARSQLTGTVQNDILKEYIARGTYIYPAEPSLRLVTDVFRFVATQGMRFNPISISGYHMREAGATAIEEVGFTLANGVEYVGRAVGAGLDIEDFGPRLSFFFAAHNDLFEEAAKFRAARRLWARLVRERFGGSDAAARLRFHTQTGGVTLQAQQPRNNIVRVAIQALSAVLGGTQSLHTNSYDEALALPSA
;
A
#
# COMPACT_ATOMS: atom_id res chain seq x y z
N MET A 1 41.38 7.81 10.82
CA MET A 1 40.71 6.53 10.45
C MET A 1 39.36 6.52 11.15
N THR A 2 38.28 6.66 10.43
CA THR A 2 36.94 6.59 11.01
C THR A 2 36.55 5.13 11.06
N ASP A 3 36.40 4.62 12.27
CA ASP A 3 36.00 3.26 12.54
C ASP A 3 34.61 2.99 11.88
N PRO A 4 34.41 1.90 11.12
CA PRO A 4 33.10 1.56 10.64
C PRO A 4 32.22 1.28 11.85
N ASP A 5 30.96 1.76 11.80
CA ASP A 5 29.91 1.35 12.75
C ASP A 5 30.06 -0.16 13.02
N PRO A 6 30.11 -0.61 14.29
CA PRO A 6 30.26 -2.03 14.64
C PRO A 6 29.24 -2.96 14.00
N LYS A 7 28.16 -2.42 13.44
CA LYS A 7 27.16 -3.17 12.63
C LYS A 7 27.44 -3.10 11.11
N GLY A 8 28.53 -2.45 10.65
CA GLY A 8 28.96 -2.38 9.26
C GLY A 8 28.02 -1.61 8.32
N ARG A 9 27.06 -0.85 8.88
CA ARG A 9 25.95 -0.27 8.12
C ARG A 9 26.14 1.19 7.74
N ARG A 10 26.80 2.00 8.58
CA ARG A 10 27.00 3.44 8.36
C ARG A 10 28.40 3.88 8.79
N LYS A 11 28.96 4.82 8.04
CA LYS A 11 30.16 5.54 8.45
C LYS A 11 29.75 6.81 9.20
N SER A 12 30.61 7.30 10.09
CA SER A 12 30.43 8.60 10.74
C SER A 12 30.61 9.79 9.79
N LEU A 13 31.34 9.58 8.70
CA LEU A 13 31.61 10.58 7.67
C LEU A 13 31.57 9.94 6.27
N TYR A 14 30.85 10.57 5.36
CA TYR A 14 30.84 10.23 3.93
C TYR A 14 31.44 11.38 3.14
N GLY A 15 32.40 11.06 2.24
CA GLY A 15 33.01 12.00 1.32
C GLY A 15 32.79 11.57 -0.13
N ARG A 16 33.28 12.39 -1.07
CA ARG A 16 33.14 12.10 -2.51
C ARG A 16 33.73 10.74 -2.91
N ALA A 17 34.78 10.28 -2.25
CA ALA A 17 35.38 8.98 -2.51
C ALA A 17 34.53 7.77 -2.10
N ASP A 18 33.50 7.99 -1.29
CA ASP A 18 32.55 6.94 -0.90
C ASP A 18 31.48 6.68 -1.97
N TRP A 19 31.25 7.66 -2.85
CA TRP A 19 30.36 7.49 -3.98
C TRP A 19 31.08 6.70 -5.09
N ARG A 20 30.66 5.45 -5.26
CA ARG A 20 31.15 4.53 -6.29
C ARG A 20 30.16 4.31 -7.43
N GLY A 21 29.07 5.09 -7.44
CA GLY A 21 28.03 5.02 -8.43
C GLY A 21 28.39 5.80 -9.70
N ASP A 22 27.65 5.50 -10.76
CA ASP A 22 27.61 6.26 -12.00
C ASP A 22 26.29 7.02 -12.08
N ASP A 23 26.35 8.34 -12.28
CA ASP A 23 25.15 9.19 -12.21
C ASP A 23 24.13 8.85 -13.31
N ALA A 24 24.57 8.55 -14.50
CA ALA A 24 23.68 8.19 -15.60
C ALA A 24 23.03 6.81 -15.38
N ARG A 25 23.85 5.82 -15.03
CA ARG A 25 23.40 4.43 -14.81
C ARG A 25 22.57 4.27 -13.52
N ASP A 26 22.93 4.98 -12.45
CA ASP A 26 22.40 4.70 -11.11
C ASP A 26 21.34 5.71 -10.67
N LEU A 27 21.36 6.93 -11.17
CA LEU A 27 20.37 7.95 -10.89
C LEU A 27 19.42 8.18 -12.08
N GLY A 28 19.94 8.32 -13.29
CA GLY A 28 19.16 8.61 -14.49
C GLY A 28 18.44 9.96 -14.45
N ALA A 29 17.60 10.22 -15.42
CA ALA A 29 16.70 11.35 -15.42
C ALA A 29 15.38 11.01 -14.68
N PRO A 30 14.63 12.01 -14.16
CA PRO A 30 13.31 11.78 -13.60
C PRO A 30 12.36 11.13 -14.60
N GLY A 31 11.68 10.07 -14.20
CA GLY A 31 10.72 9.35 -15.04
C GLY A 31 11.34 8.33 -16.00
N GLU A 32 12.66 8.22 -16.01
CA GLU A 32 13.42 7.26 -16.82
C GLU A 32 14.03 6.15 -15.96
N PHE A 33 14.26 5.00 -16.60
CA PHE A 33 14.93 3.87 -15.94
C PHE A 33 16.30 4.30 -15.39
N PRO A 34 16.67 3.92 -14.17
CA PRO A 34 16.02 2.98 -13.24
C PRO A 34 15.05 3.64 -12.24
N PHE A 35 14.47 4.77 -12.56
CA PHE A 35 13.45 5.51 -11.78
C PHE A 35 13.91 5.98 -10.39
N THR A 36 15.20 6.07 -10.15
CA THR A 36 15.75 6.49 -8.86
C THR A 36 15.26 7.88 -8.45
N ARG A 37 15.08 8.79 -9.42
CA ARG A 37 14.62 10.18 -9.20
C ARG A 37 13.09 10.36 -9.22
N GLY A 38 12.34 9.31 -9.51
CA GLY A 38 10.88 9.33 -9.56
C GLY A 38 10.33 8.56 -10.75
N VAL A 39 9.08 8.12 -10.64
CA VAL A 39 8.40 7.32 -11.69
C VAL A 39 7.85 8.17 -12.83
N TYR A 40 7.78 9.50 -12.68
CA TYR A 40 7.30 10.45 -13.67
C TYR A 40 8.30 11.60 -13.85
N PRO A 41 8.42 12.19 -15.06
CA PRO A 41 9.36 13.28 -15.31
C PRO A 41 9.11 14.52 -14.45
N SER A 42 7.85 14.89 -14.26
CA SER A 42 7.44 16.11 -13.58
C SER A 42 7.02 15.90 -12.11
N MET A 43 6.78 14.66 -11.68
CA MET A 43 6.31 14.31 -10.34
C MET A 43 5.26 15.30 -9.81
N TYR A 44 5.51 15.96 -8.69
CA TYR A 44 4.54 16.83 -8.00
C TYR A 44 4.33 18.21 -8.65
N THR A 45 5.15 18.59 -9.63
CA THR A 45 4.90 19.82 -10.39
C THR A 45 3.68 19.71 -11.30
N THR A 46 3.30 18.49 -11.68
CA THR A 46 2.09 18.22 -12.47
C THR A 46 0.94 17.70 -11.62
N ARG A 47 1.22 16.80 -10.70
CA ARG A 47 0.21 16.18 -9.83
C ARG A 47 0.79 15.86 -8.45
N LEU A 48 0.17 16.41 -7.41
CA LEU A 48 0.50 16.06 -6.03
C LEU A 48 0.16 14.59 -5.73
N TRP A 49 0.70 14.08 -4.65
CA TRP A 49 0.30 12.78 -4.11
C TRP A 49 -1.17 12.79 -3.69
N THR A 50 -1.81 11.64 -3.74
CA THR A 50 -3.18 11.49 -3.25
C THR A 50 -3.16 11.44 -1.72
N MET A 51 -3.84 12.36 -1.04
CA MET A 51 -4.15 12.19 0.39
C MET A 51 -5.24 11.14 0.53
N ARG A 52 -4.93 10.10 1.32
CA ARG A 52 -5.80 8.92 1.45
C ARG A 52 -5.79 8.48 2.92
N GLN A 53 -6.73 9.00 3.69
CA GLN A 53 -6.88 8.60 5.08
C GLN A 53 -7.51 7.21 5.17
N TYR A 54 -6.91 6.36 6.00
CA TYR A 54 -7.40 5.04 6.32
C TYR A 54 -8.54 5.18 7.33
N ALA A 55 -9.74 4.72 6.98
CA ALA A 55 -10.91 4.89 7.81
C ALA A 55 -11.88 3.70 7.66
N GLY A 56 -12.52 3.36 8.75
CA GLY A 56 -13.54 2.32 8.86
C GLY A 56 -13.77 1.96 10.31
N TYR A 57 -15.02 1.87 10.71
CA TYR A 57 -15.43 1.44 12.05
C TYR A 57 -16.93 1.15 12.06
N GLY A 58 -17.36 0.32 13.00
CA GLY A 58 -18.77 0.05 13.23
C GLY A 58 -19.46 -0.53 12.01
N THR A 59 -20.61 0.04 11.69
CA THR A 59 -21.45 -0.37 10.59
C THR A 59 -21.03 0.27 9.26
N ALA A 60 -21.56 -0.28 8.15
CA ALA A 60 -21.38 0.28 6.82
C ALA A 60 -21.91 1.73 6.73
N ASP A 61 -23.08 2.04 7.32
CA ASP A 61 -23.67 3.38 7.34
C ASP A 61 -22.80 4.39 8.12
N GLU A 62 -22.26 4.02 9.28
CA GLU A 62 -21.37 4.90 10.06
C GLU A 62 -20.09 5.22 9.28
N THR A 63 -19.51 4.23 8.63
CA THR A 63 -18.31 4.41 7.80
C THR A 63 -18.63 5.20 6.52
N ASN A 64 -19.79 4.98 5.88
CA ASN A 64 -20.26 5.78 4.74
C ASN A 64 -20.34 7.26 5.12
N ARG A 65 -20.97 7.60 6.24
CA ARG A 65 -21.03 8.99 6.72
C ARG A 65 -19.63 9.60 6.92
N ARG A 66 -18.67 8.82 7.41
CA ARG A 66 -17.29 9.25 7.55
C ARG A 66 -16.64 9.48 6.19
N PHE A 67 -16.80 8.59 5.23
CA PHE A 67 -16.28 8.73 3.88
C PHE A 67 -16.81 9.99 3.18
N ARG A 68 -18.10 10.24 3.28
CA ARG A 68 -18.71 11.46 2.71
C ARG A 68 -18.15 12.75 3.34
N ARG A 69 -17.91 12.77 4.64
CA ARG A 69 -17.23 13.89 5.32
C ARG A 69 -15.81 14.08 4.82
N LEU A 70 -15.04 13.01 4.65
CA LEU A 70 -13.67 13.07 4.15
C LEU A 70 -13.62 13.62 2.70
N LEU A 71 -14.52 13.17 1.84
CA LEU A 71 -14.65 13.70 0.47
C LEU A 71 -15.05 15.18 0.47
N ALA A 72 -16.00 15.57 1.32
CA ALA A 72 -16.41 16.97 1.47
C ALA A 72 -15.29 17.86 2.02
N ALA A 73 -14.36 17.29 2.81
CA ALA A 73 -13.16 17.97 3.29
C ALA A 73 -12.01 18.01 2.27
N GLY A 74 -12.23 17.55 1.03
CA GLY A 74 -11.29 17.65 -0.08
C GLY A 74 -10.38 16.44 -0.27
N GLN A 75 -10.64 15.28 0.36
CA GLN A 75 -9.94 14.05 0.02
C GLN A 75 -10.25 13.63 -1.41
N THR A 76 -9.25 13.07 -2.09
CA THR A 76 -9.33 12.65 -3.50
C THR A 76 -9.41 11.15 -3.70
N GLY A 77 -9.41 10.38 -2.61
CA GLY A 77 -9.56 8.92 -2.63
C GLY A 77 -9.87 8.39 -1.24
N LEU A 78 -10.49 7.22 -1.20
CA LEU A 78 -10.88 6.53 0.03
C LEU A 78 -9.94 5.36 0.33
N SER A 79 -9.78 5.04 1.62
CA SER A 79 -9.08 3.83 2.07
C SER A 79 -9.91 3.20 3.17
N THR A 80 -10.38 1.96 2.92
CA THR A 80 -11.27 1.23 3.81
C THR A 80 -10.51 0.35 4.77
N ALA A 81 -10.78 0.56 6.08
CA ALA A 81 -10.40 -0.36 7.14
C ALA A 81 -11.55 -1.35 7.36
N PHE A 82 -11.30 -2.64 7.20
CA PHE A 82 -12.24 -3.71 7.51
C PHE A 82 -11.93 -4.28 8.89
N ASP A 83 -12.96 -4.70 9.60
CA ASP A 83 -12.81 -5.33 10.90
C ASP A 83 -12.15 -6.72 10.82
N LEU A 84 -11.78 -7.27 11.95
CA LEU A 84 -11.08 -8.55 11.99
C LEU A 84 -11.94 -9.72 11.48
N PRO A 85 -13.23 -9.83 11.78
CA PRO A 85 -14.09 -10.87 11.19
C PRO A 85 -14.11 -10.82 9.67
N THR A 86 -14.34 -9.67 9.05
CA THR A 86 -14.29 -9.51 7.59
C THR A 86 -12.94 -9.93 7.01
N GLN A 87 -11.83 -9.60 7.68
CA GLN A 87 -10.49 -9.99 7.25
C GLN A 87 -10.26 -11.50 7.34
N MET A 88 -10.91 -12.18 8.29
CA MET A 88 -10.81 -13.62 8.53
C MET A 88 -11.89 -14.44 7.81
N GLY A 89 -12.80 -13.79 7.07
CA GLY A 89 -13.90 -14.46 6.37
C GLY A 89 -14.94 -15.05 7.32
N LEU A 90 -15.19 -14.36 8.43
CA LEU A 90 -16.23 -14.70 9.40
C LEU A 90 -17.36 -13.67 9.29
N ASP A 91 -18.59 -14.16 9.26
CA ASP A 91 -19.77 -13.31 9.35
C ASP A 91 -19.93 -12.74 10.77
N SER A 92 -20.58 -11.62 10.92
CA SER A 92 -20.72 -10.90 12.19
C SER A 92 -21.46 -11.68 13.27
N ASP A 93 -22.30 -12.66 12.90
CA ASP A 93 -23.04 -13.54 13.81
C ASP A 93 -22.21 -14.77 14.24
N HIS A 94 -21.02 -14.98 13.65
CA HIS A 94 -20.18 -16.10 14.02
C HIS A 94 -19.71 -15.99 15.49
N PRO A 95 -19.72 -17.08 16.29
CA PRO A 95 -19.35 -17.01 17.72
C PRO A 95 -17.96 -16.42 17.99
N LEU A 96 -16.97 -16.62 17.09
CA LEU A 96 -15.63 -16.05 17.23
C LEU A 96 -15.54 -14.57 16.84
N ALA A 97 -16.55 -14.02 16.18
CA ALA A 97 -16.57 -12.64 15.71
C ALA A 97 -17.07 -11.64 16.75
N GLN A 98 -17.91 -12.07 17.70
CA GLN A 98 -18.72 -11.22 18.57
C GLN A 98 -17.98 -10.08 19.28
N ALA A 99 -16.71 -10.29 19.68
CA ALA A 99 -15.93 -9.26 20.37
C ALA A 99 -15.20 -8.27 19.44
N GLU A 100 -15.17 -8.56 18.13
CA GLU A 100 -14.36 -7.83 17.16
C GLU A 100 -15.17 -7.15 16.05
N VAL A 101 -16.47 -7.42 15.96
CA VAL A 101 -17.36 -6.83 14.94
C VAL A 101 -17.34 -5.30 15.02
N GLY A 102 -16.97 -4.65 13.92
CA GLY A 102 -16.95 -3.20 13.78
C GLY A 102 -15.91 -2.46 14.63
N ARG A 103 -15.03 -3.16 15.36
CA ARG A 103 -14.18 -2.55 16.40
C ARG A 103 -12.95 -1.82 15.84
N VAL A 104 -12.24 -2.42 14.89
CA VAL A 104 -11.01 -1.87 14.29
C VAL A 104 -11.14 -1.61 12.81
N GLY A 105 -12.35 -1.66 12.30
CA GLY A 105 -12.71 -1.48 10.92
C GLY A 105 -14.20 -1.64 10.74
N VAL A 106 -14.70 -1.50 9.51
CA VAL A 106 -16.10 -1.71 9.18
C VAL A 106 -16.39 -3.20 8.99
N ALA A 107 -17.50 -3.67 9.54
CA ALA A 107 -18.01 -5.01 9.31
C ALA A 107 -18.72 -5.08 7.96
N ILE A 108 -18.33 -6.06 7.12
CA ILE A 108 -18.91 -6.34 5.80
C ILE A 108 -19.13 -7.85 5.69
N ASP A 109 -20.36 -8.27 5.76
CA ASP A 109 -20.75 -9.68 5.63
C ASP A 109 -21.27 -9.97 4.20
N THR A 110 -21.97 -9.02 3.60
CA THR A 110 -22.72 -9.19 2.36
C THR A 110 -22.41 -8.10 1.34
N VAL A 111 -22.88 -8.29 0.11
CA VAL A 111 -22.84 -7.26 -0.93
C VAL A 111 -23.69 -6.05 -0.56
N ASP A 112 -24.78 -6.25 0.18
CA ASP A 112 -25.66 -5.17 0.64
C ASP A 112 -24.95 -4.25 1.63
N ASP A 113 -24.14 -4.78 2.55
CA ASP A 113 -23.29 -3.98 3.44
C ASP A 113 -22.28 -3.14 2.64
N LEU A 114 -21.69 -3.73 1.59
CA LEU A 114 -20.75 -3.01 0.75
C LEU A 114 -21.46 -1.94 -0.10
N ALA A 115 -22.68 -2.19 -0.56
CA ALA A 115 -23.52 -1.20 -1.26
C ALA A 115 -23.87 -0.04 -0.32
N GLU A 116 -24.23 -0.33 0.93
CA GLU A 116 -24.47 0.67 1.96
C GLU A 116 -23.21 1.50 2.26
N LEU A 117 -22.05 0.84 2.36
CA LEU A 117 -20.77 1.52 2.57
C LEU A 117 -20.46 2.55 1.48
N PHE A 118 -20.79 2.24 0.22
CA PHE A 118 -20.52 3.12 -0.93
C PHE A 118 -21.75 3.87 -1.45
N ARG A 119 -22.85 3.89 -0.68
CA ARG A 119 -24.06 4.65 -1.02
C ARG A 119 -23.73 6.13 -1.22
N ASP A 120 -24.19 6.71 -2.34
CA ASP A 120 -23.99 8.11 -2.74
C ASP A 120 -22.49 8.49 -2.95
N ILE A 121 -21.61 7.53 -3.13
CA ILE A 121 -20.19 7.76 -3.46
C ILE A 121 -20.01 7.40 -4.94
N PRO A 122 -19.61 8.36 -5.79
CA PRO A 122 -19.48 8.12 -7.24
C PRO A 122 -18.22 7.30 -7.54
N LEU A 123 -18.36 5.97 -7.72
CA LEU A 123 -17.25 5.04 -7.91
C LEU A 123 -16.54 5.21 -9.28
N ASP A 124 -17.12 5.93 -10.23
CA ASP A 124 -16.50 6.35 -11.49
C ASP A 124 -15.46 7.47 -11.28
N ARG A 125 -15.51 8.22 -10.18
CA ARG A 125 -14.68 9.40 -9.90
C ARG A 125 -13.80 9.24 -8.67
N VAL A 126 -14.24 8.43 -7.70
CA VAL A 126 -13.52 8.25 -6.43
C VAL A 126 -12.72 6.95 -6.48
N SER A 127 -11.40 7.07 -6.38
CA SER A 127 -10.52 5.91 -6.26
C SER A 127 -10.63 5.31 -4.86
N THR A 128 -10.90 4.01 -4.77
CA THR A 128 -11.08 3.29 -3.50
C THR A 128 -9.95 2.31 -3.24
N SER A 129 -9.32 2.38 -2.07
CA SER A 129 -8.38 1.37 -1.60
C SER A 129 -9.06 0.50 -0.54
N MET A 130 -8.92 -0.80 -0.68
CA MET A 130 -9.42 -1.79 0.28
C MET A 130 -8.24 -2.51 0.93
N THR A 131 -8.07 -2.30 2.24
CA THR A 131 -7.00 -2.93 3.02
C THR A 131 -7.48 -4.30 3.48
N ILE A 132 -7.44 -5.25 2.56
CA ILE A 132 -7.95 -6.60 2.72
C ILE A 132 -7.04 -7.60 2.01
N ASN A 133 -6.83 -8.78 2.58
CA ASN A 133 -5.87 -9.77 2.11
C ASN A 133 -6.50 -11.15 1.87
N ALA A 134 -6.74 -11.96 2.89
CA ALA A 134 -7.26 -13.31 2.72
C ALA A 134 -8.62 -13.35 2.00
N THR A 135 -9.50 -12.39 2.27
CA THR A 135 -10.83 -12.22 1.65
C THR A 135 -10.85 -11.25 0.48
N ALA A 136 -9.69 -10.82 -0.01
CA ALA A 136 -9.56 -9.79 -1.06
C ALA A 136 -10.34 -10.10 -2.34
N ALA A 137 -10.34 -11.36 -2.78
CA ALA A 137 -11.06 -11.75 -3.99
C ALA A 137 -12.58 -11.58 -3.84
N MET A 138 -13.12 -11.90 -2.65
CA MET A 138 -14.55 -11.75 -2.34
C MET A 138 -14.96 -10.29 -2.28
N LEU A 139 -14.20 -9.47 -1.54
CA LEU A 139 -14.47 -8.04 -1.42
C LEU A 139 -14.32 -7.31 -2.76
N LEU A 140 -13.38 -7.70 -3.61
CA LEU A 140 -13.26 -7.16 -4.97
C LEU A 140 -14.46 -7.54 -5.84
N ALA A 141 -14.95 -8.79 -5.74
CA ALA A 141 -16.13 -9.23 -6.46
C ALA A 141 -17.37 -8.43 -6.04
N MET A 142 -17.62 -8.28 -4.73
CA MET A 142 -18.68 -7.43 -4.20
C MET A 142 -18.56 -5.98 -4.67
N TYR A 143 -17.33 -5.42 -4.66
CA TYR A 143 -17.09 -4.04 -5.13
C TYR A 143 -17.43 -3.85 -6.61
N VAL A 144 -17.15 -4.85 -7.45
CA VAL A 144 -17.53 -4.84 -8.86
C VAL A 144 -19.05 -4.86 -9.02
N VAL A 145 -19.75 -5.71 -8.25
CA VAL A 145 -21.23 -5.77 -8.27
C VAL A 145 -21.82 -4.43 -7.86
N VAL A 146 -21.35 -3.84 -6.75
CA VAL A 146 -21.82 -2.51 -6.30
C VAL A 146 -21.55 -1.43 -7.36
N GLY A 147 -20.40 -1.48 -8.03
CA GLY A 147 -20.12 -0.57 -9.14
C GLY A 147 -21.10 -0.73 -10.30
N GLU A 148 -21.42 -1.97 -10.69
CA GLU A 148 -22.39 -2.28 -11.74
C GLU A 148 -23.82 -1.82 -11.37
N GLU A 149 -24.23 -2.00 -10.12
CA GLU A 149 -25.51 -1.51 -9.58
C GLU A 149 -25.62 0.02 -9.62
N GLN A 150 -24.48 0.71 -9.43
CA GLN A 150 -24.40 2.18 -9.62
C GLN A 150 -24.33 2.60 -11.09
N GLY A 151 -24.36 1.66 -12.05
CA GLY A 151 -24.23 1.94 -13.49
C GLY A 151 -22.81 2.26 -13.93
N VAL A 152 -21.79 1.93 -13.12
CA VAL A 152 -20.39 2.18 -13.43
C VAL A 152 -19.78 0.97 -14.15
N ALA A 153 -19.25 1.16 -15.34
CA ALA A 153 -18.58 0.08 -16.07
C ALA A 153 -17.31 -0.38 -15.32
N ARG A 154 -16.98 -1.66 -15.38
CA ARG A 154 -15.78 -2.24 -14.73
C ARG A 154 -14.49 -1.51 -15.10
N SER A 155 -14.35 -1.09 -16.37
CA SER A 155 -13.20 -0.32 -16.85
C SER A 155 -13.06 1.09 -16.26
N GLN A 156 -14.12 1.62 -15.66
CA GLN A 156 -14.12 2.92 -14.98
C GLN A 156 -13.80 2.80 -13.49
N LEU A 157 -13.97 1.62 -12.90
CA LEU A 157 -13.60 1.39 -11.51
C LEU A 157 -12.10 1.56 -11.32
N THR A 158 -11.73 2.43 -10.38
CA THR A 158 -10.33 2.72 -10.05
C THR A 158 -10.08 2.51 -8.57
N GLY A 159 -8.98 1.84 -8.25
CA GLY A 159 -8.69 1.57 -6.85
C GLY A 159 -7.54 0.60 -6.67
N THR A 160 -7.49 0.03 -5.48
CA THR A 160 -6.49 -0.95 -5.06
C THR A 160 -7.10 -1.92 -4.08
N VAL A 161 -6.90 -3.20 -4.26
CA VAL A 161 -7.06 -4.19 -3.20
C VAL A 161 -5.67 -4.56 -2.69
N GLN A 162 -5.48 -4.63 -1.35
CA GLN A 162 -4.14 -4.91 -0.81
C GLN A 162 -3.64 -6.28 -1.24
N ASN A 163 -4.41 -7.33 -0.99
CA ASN A 163 -4.20 -8.68 -1.56
C ASN A 163 -2.76 -9.22 -1.40
N ASP A 164 -2.05 -8.75 -0.38
CA ASP A 164 -0.68 -9.17 -0.06
C ASP A 164 -0.71 -10.21 1.06
N ILE A 165 -0.82 -11.46 0.69
CA ILE A 165 -0.96 -12.55 1.65
C ILE A 165 0.37 -12.94 2.30
N LEU A 166 1.50 -12.80 1.59
CA LEU A 166 2.80 -13.21 2.13
C LEU A 166 3.18 -12.41 3.38
N LYS A 167 2.87 -11.10 3.41
CA LYS A 167 3.14 -10.30 4.61
C LYS A 167 2.28 -10.72 5.81
N GLU A 168 1.14 -11.35 5.59
CA GLU A 168 0.32 -11.88 6.68
C GLU A 168 1.03 -13.03 7.40
N TYR A 169 1.70 -13.91 6.66
CA TYR A 169 2.51 -14.98 7.27
C TYR A 169 3.78 -14.46 7.95
N ILE A 170 4.30 -13.32 7.51
CA ILE A 170 5.56 -12.76 8.03
C ILE A 170 5.32 -11.90 9.28
N ALA A 171 4.31 -11.02 9.27
CA ALA A 171 4.22 -9.95 10.25
C ALA A 171 2.84 -9.76 10.91
N ARG A 172 1.72 -10.04 10.20
CA ARG A 172 0.40 -9.59 10.67
C ARG A 172 -0.52 -10.72 11.17
N GLY A 173 -0.47 -11.88 10.55
CA GLY A 173 -1.16 -13.09 11.05
C GLY A 173 -2.62 -13.27 10.62
N THR A 174 -3.19 -12.40 9.78
CA THR A 174 -4.59 -12.53 9.32
C THR A 174 -4.68 -13.29 8.00
N TYR A 175 -4.49 -14.60 8.04
CA TYR A 175 -4.63 -15.49 6.90
C TYR A 175 -5.63 -16.62 7.20
N ILE A 176 -6.29 -17.12 6.16
CA ILE A 176 -7.32 -18.19 6.26
C ILE A 176 -6.75 -19.51 5.72
N TYR A 177 -6.07 -19.46 4.58
CA TYR A 177 -5.57 -20.63 3.88
C TYR A 177 -4.05 -20.78 4.01
N PRO A 178 -3.50 -21.97 3.78
CA PRO A 178 -2.06 -22.16 3.58
C PRO A 178 -1.53 -21.32 2.42
N ALA A 179 -0.20 -21.12 2.33
CA ALA A 179 0.44 -20.21 1.40
C ALA A 179 0.11 -20.52 -0.08
N GLU A 180 0.18 -21.78 -0.51
CA GLU A 180 -0.05 -22.15 -1.92
C GLU A 180 -1.48 -21.82 -2.42
N PRO A 181 -2.57 -22.23 -1.74
CA PRO A 181 -3.91 -21.80 -2.12
C PRO A 181 -4.10 -20.27 -2.11
N SER A 182 -3.50 -19.60 -1.13
CA SER A 182 -3.57 -18.14 -1.04
C SER A 182 -2.89 -17.45 -2.22
N LEU A 183 -1.70 -17.89 -2.62
CA LEU A 183 -0.97 -17.36 -3.78
C LEU A 183 -1.71 -17.62 -5.09
N ARG A 184 -2.43 -18.76 -5.20
CA ARG A 184 -3.32 -19.00 -6.34
C ARG A 184 -4.42 -17.95 -6.41
N LEU A 185 -5.11 -17.65 -5.29
CA LEU A 185 -6.15 -16.63 -5.25
C LEU A 185 -5.61 -15.24 -5.63
N VAL A 186 -4.41 -14.87 -5.17
CA VAL A 186 -3.76 -13.62 -5.59
C VAL A 186 -3.57 -13.57 -7.11
N THR A 187 -3.08 -14.67 -7.70
CA THR A 187 -2.88 -14.79 -9.14
C THR A 187 -4.20 -14.71 -9.91
N ASP A 188 -5.27 -15.31 -9.37
CA ASP A 188 -6.60 -15.25 -9.98
C ASP A 188 -7.17 -13.82 -9.98
N VAL A 189 -6.91 -13.03 -8.94
CA VAL A 189 -7.25 -11.60 -8.91
C VAL A 189 -6.46 -10.82 -9.97
N PHE A 190 -5.18 -11.11 -10.18
CA PHE A 190 -4.39 -10.48 -11.26
C PHE A 190 -5.01 -10.77 -12.61
N ARG A 191 -5.33 -12.04 -12.88
CA ARG A 191 -5.97 -12.48 -14.13
C ARG A 191 -7.32 -11.79 -14.34
N PHE A 192 -8.15 -11.74 -13.30
CA PHE A 192 -9.46 -11.09 -13.36
C PHE A 192 -9.33 -9.62 -13.73
N VAL A 193 -8.51 -8.85 -13.02
CA VAL A 193 -8.32 -7.41 -13.28
C VAL A 193 -7.80 -7.15 -14.69
N ALA A 194 -6.83 -7.95 -15.16
CA ALA A 194 -6.27 -7.84 -16.50
C ALA A 194 -7.32 -8.16 -17.59
N THR A 195 -8.02 -9.29 -17.47
CA THR A 195 -9.01 -9.73 -18.46
C THR A 195 -10.25 -8.86 -18.55
N GLN A 196 -10.64 -8.21 -17.43
CA GLN A 196 -11.75 -7.27 -17.40
C GLN A 196 -11.38 -5.83 -17.82
N GLY A 197 -10.13 -5.59 -18.18
CA GLY A 197 -9.63 -4.27 -18.57
C GLY A 197 -9.77 -3.20 -17.49
N MET A 198 -9.77 -3.61 -16.23
CA MET A 198 -9.96 -2.70 -15.09
C MET A 198 -8.74 -1.82 -14.88
N ARG A 199 -8.95 -0.56 -14.54
CA ARG A 199 -7.88 0.36 -14.10
C ARG A 199 -7.63 0.25 -12.59
N PHE A 200 -7.63 -0.98 -12.08
CA PHE A 200 -7.53 -1.31 -10.67
C PHE A 200 -6.15 -1.92 -10.38
N ASN A 201 -5.59 -1.63 -9.22
CA ASN A 201 -4.35 -2.27 -8.78
C ASN A 201 -4.71 -3.57 -8.05
N PRO A 202 -4.34 -4.75 -8.58
CA PRO A 202 -4.73 -6.04 -8.02
C PRO A 202 -3.97 -6.42 -6.77
N ILE A 203 -2.93 -5.64 -6.42
CA ILE A 203 -2.12 -5.83 -5.22
C ILE A 203 -1.49 -4.52 -4.75
N SER A 204 -1.24 -4.43 -3.45
CA SER A 204 -0.34 -3.45 -2.83
C SER A 204 0.64 -4.19 -1.92
N ILE A 205 1.84 -4.46 -2.43
CA ILE A 205 2.87 -5.27 -1.78
C ILE A 205 3.47 -4.47 -0.63
N SER A 206 3.32 -4.98 0.60
CA SER A 206 3.43 -4.18 1.81
C SER A 206 4.68 -4.49 2.63
N GLY A 207 5.59 -3.53 2.70
CA GLY A 207 6.68 -3.48 3.68
C GLY A 207 6.27 -2.85 5.00
N TYR A 208 5.25 -1.97 4.98
CA TYR A 208 4.78 -1.22 6.15
C TYR A 208 4.62 -2.09 7.40
N HIS A 209 3.90 -3.20 7.31
CA HIS A 209 3.61 -4.06 8.45
C HIS A 209 4.86 -4.74 9.01
N MET A 210 5.81 -5.10 8.15
CA MET A 210 7.10 -5.63 8.58
C MET A 210 7.92 -4.57 9.32
N ARG A 211 7.87 -3.32 8.84
CA ARG A 211 8.52 -2.17 9.50
C ARG A 211 7.91 -1.87 10.87
N GLU A 212 6.58 -1.90 10.98
CA GLU A 212 5.85 -1.75 12.24
C GLU A 212 6.19 -2.90 13.23
N ALA A 213 6.47 -4.10 12.73
CA ALA A 213 6.91 -5.25 13.51
C ALA A 213 8.41 -5.22 13.89
N GLY A 214 9.14 -4.15 13.53
CA GLY A 214 10.52 -3.93 13.96
C GLY A 214 11.60 -4.17 12.90
N ALA A 215 11.24 -4.46 11.64
CA ALA A 215 12.21 -4.56 10.57
C ALA A 215 12.95 -3.23 10.35
N THR A 216 14.21 -3.30 9.97
CA THR A 216 15.00 -2.14 9.54
C THR A 216 14.54 -1.65 8.18
N ALA A 217 14.97 -0.46 7.75
CA ALA A 217 14.67 0.07 6.43
C ALA A 217 15.19 -0.85 5.29
N ILE A 218 16.33 -1.50 5.51
CA ILE A 218 16.91 -2.45 4.55
C ILE A 218 16.09 -3.73 4.47
N GLU A 219 15.70 -4.29 5.60
CA GLU A 219 14.85 -5.50 5.68
C GLU A 219 13.46 -5.23 5.10
N GLU A 220 12.87 -4.07 5.38
CA GLU A 220 11.60 -3.67 4.79
C GLU A 220 11.66 -3.72 3.26
N VAL A 221 12.67 -3.09 2.64
CA VAL A 221 12.84 -3.13 1.18
C VAL A 221 13.12 -4.54 0.69
N GLY A 222 14.04 -5.25 1.33
CA GLY A 222 14.45 -6.60 0.92
C GLY A 222 13.29 -7.59 0.91
N PHE A 223 12.54 -7.67 2.00
CA PHE A 223 11.40 -8.58 2.12
C PHE A 223 10.23 -8.18 1.20
N THR A 224 9.96 -6.87 1.09
CA THR A 224 8.89 -6.39 0.20
C THR A 224 9.18 -6.73 -1.26
N LEU A 225 10.41 -6.50 -1.73
CA LEU A 225 10.78 -6.82 -3.10
C LEU A 225 10.88 -8.34 -3.34
N ALA A 226 11.28 -9.13 -2.34
CA ALA A 226 11.24 -10.60 -2.42
C ALA A 226 9.80 -11.10 -2.60
N ASN A 227 8.85 -10.59 -1.81
CA ASN A 227 7.42 -10.89 -1.98
C ASN A 227 6.94 -10.47 -3.38
N GLY A 228 7.36 -9.29 -3.86
CA GLY A 228 7.04 -8.83 -5.19
C GLY A 228 7.53 -9.76 -6.31
N VAL A 229 8.75 -10.27 -6.18
CA VAL A 229 9.33 -11.24 -7.12
C VAL A 229 8.54 -12.56 -7.11
N GLU A 230 8.13 -13.02 -5.94
CA GLU A 230 7.31 -14.24 -5.82
C GLU A 230 5.94 -14.06 -6.49
N TYR A 231 5.23 -12.97 -6.23
CA TYR A 231 3.93 -12.70 -6.87
C TYR A 231 4.03 -12.61 -8.39
N VAL A 232 5.02 -11.89 -8.91
CA VAL A 232 5.25 -11.79 -10.36
C VAL A 232 5.63 -13.14 -10.95
N GLY A 233 6.52 -13.88 -10.29
CA GLY A 233 6.93 -15.22 -10.72
C GLY A 233 5.75 -16.18 -10.82
N ARG A 234 4.84 -16.16 -9.84
CA ARG A 234 3.60 -16.97 -9.85
C ARG A 234 2.67 -16.57 -10.99
N ALA A 235 2.46 -15.28 -11.19
CA ALA A 235 1.58 -14.80 -12.25
C ALA A 235 2.12 -15.17 -13.65
N VAL A 236 3.41 -14.95 -13.90
CA VAL A 236 4.07 -15.34 -15.16
C VAL A 236 4.06 -16.86 -15.31
N GLY A 237 4.38 -17.62 -14.26
CA GLY A 237 4.32 -19.09 -14.28
C GLY A 237 2.91 -19.65 -14.52
N ALA A 238 1.86 -18.88 -14.21
CA ALA A 238 0.47 -19.20 -14.54
C ALA A 238 0.03 -18.72 -15.94
N GLY A 239 0.96 -18.21 -16.75
CA GLY A 239 0.75 -17.82 -18.15
C GLY A 239 0.22 -16.39 -18.35
N LEU A 240 0.32 -15.50 -17.35
CA LEU A 240 0.01 -14.08 -17.55
C LEU A 240 1.24 -13.36 -18.14
N ASP A 241 0.98 -12.43 -19.07
CA ASP A 241 2.03 -11.53 -19.53
C ASP A 241 2.28 -10.43 -18.48
N ILE A 242 3.55 -10.18 -18.19
CA ILE A 242 3.93 -9.12 -17.24
C ILE A 242 3.45 -7.73 -17.70
N GLU A 243 3.26 -7.51 -18.98
CA GLU A 243 2.77 -6.24 -19.53
C GLU A 243 1.29 -5.99 -19.20
N ASP A 244 0.50 -7.05 -18.98
CA ASP A 244 -0.93 -6.94 -18.65
C ASP A 244 -1.16 -6.51 -17.20
N PHE A 245 -0.32 -6.95 -16.27
CA PHE A 245 -0.50 -6.69 -14.83
C PHE A 245 0.62 -5.86 -14.19
N GLY A 246 1.85 -5.94 -14.70
CA GLY A 246 3.03 -5.25 -14.13
C GLY A 246 2.82 -3.75 -13.94
N PRO A 247 2.27 -3.01 -14.93
CA PRO A 247 1.96 -1.59 -14.79
C PRO A 247 0.92 -1.28 -13.71
N ARG A 248 0.21 -2.29 -13.19
CA ARG A 248 -0.81 -2.17 -12.11
C ARG A 248 -0.32 -2.60 -10.74
N LEU A 249 0.89 -3.13 -10.63
CA LEU A 249 1.47 -3.42 -9.34
C LEU A 249 1.68 -2.13 -8.54
N SER A 250 1.32 -2.17 -7.28
CA SER A 250 1.58 -1.10 -6.34
C SER A 250 2.27 -1.63 -5.08
N PHE A 251 2.87 -0.73 -4.33
CA PHE A 251 3.62 -1.07 -3.12
C PHE A 251 3.17 -0.21 -1.96
N PHE A 252 3.52 -0.63 -0.75
CA PHE A 252 3.19 0.09 0.46
C PHE A 252 4.37 0.05 1.43
N PHE A 253 4.90 1.22 1.79
CA PHE A 253 6.03 1.36 2.69
C PHE A 253 5.70 2.26 3.88
N ALA A 254 6.42 2.05 4.99
CA ALA A 254 6.43 2.98 6.11
C ALA A 254 7.27 4.22 5.81
N ALA A 255 6.99 5.34 6.49
CA ALA A 255 7.93 6.43 6.67
C ALA A 255 8.26 6.56 8.16
N HIS A 256 9.50 6.32 8.53
CA HIS A 256 9.98 6.30 9.91
C HIS A 256 10.75 7.59 10.26
N ASN A 257 11.42 7.65 11.41
CA ASN A 257 11.98 8.88 11.96
C ASN A 257 13.27 9.38 11.30
N ASP A 258 14.02 8.55 10.58
CA ASP A 258 15.26 8.96 9.93
C ASP A 258 14.96 9.57 8.55
N LEU A 259 14.87 10.88 8.47
CA LEU A 259 14.50 11.62 7.26
C LEU A 259 15.31 11.21 6.02
N PHE A 260 16.62 11.13 6.15
CA PHE A 260 17.51 10.87 5.01
C PHE A 260 17.51 9.38 4.62
N GLU A 261 17.48 8.49 5.59
CA GLU A 261 17.39 7.05 5.34
C GLU A 261 16.09 6.70 4.63
N GLU A 262 14.97 7.25 5.10
CA GLU A 262 13.64 6.98 4.51
C GLU A 262 13.55 7.52 3.08
N ALA A 263 13.99 8.76 2.82
CA ALA A 263 14.04 9.28 1.46
C ALA A 263 14.94 8.43 0.54
N ALA A 264 16.10 7.99 1.03
CA ALA A 264 17.01 7.11 0.30
C ALA A 264 16.41 5.72 0.08
N LYS A 265 15.72 5.16 1.07
CA LYS A 265 15.01 3.87 0.99
C LYS A 265 14.03 3.83 -0.17
N PHE A 266 13.15 4.82 -0.32
CA PHE A 266 12.19 4.88 -1.41
C PHE A 266 12.85 4.98 -2.79
N ARG A 267 13.94 5.73 -2.89
CA ARG A 267 14.73 5.84 -4.11
C ARG A 267 15.42 4.52 -4.48
N ALA A 268 15.98 3.84 -3.47
CA ALA A 268 16.60 2.52 -3.63
C ALA A 268 15.58 1.46 -4.04
N ALA A 269 14.41 1.44 -3.40
CA ALA A 269 13.34 0.49 -3.74
C ALA A 269 12.91 0.60 -5.20
N ARG A 270 12.72 1.81 -5.75
CA ARG A 270 12.40 2.01 -7.18
C ARG A 270 13.48 1.46 -8.09
N ARG A 271 14.73 1.80 -7.81
CA ARG A 271 15.86 1.34 -8.62
C ARG A 271 16.02 -0.18 -8.60
N LEU A 272 15.92 -0.79 -7.43
CA LEU A 272 16.04 -2.23 -7.28
C LEU A 272 14.90 -2.96 -7.99
N TRP A 273 13.68 -2.51 -7.81
CA TRP A 273 12.50 -3.09 -8.47
C TRP A 273 12.61 -3.00 -9.99
N ALA A 274 12.97 -1.83 -10.50
CA ALA A 274 13.12 -1.62 -11.95
C ALA A 274 14.11 -2.61 -12.56
N ARG A 275 15.25 -2.84 -11.90
CA ARG A 275 16.24 -3.83 -12.32
C ARG A 275 15.70 -5.25 -12.22
N LEU A 276 15.09 -5.62 -11.10
CA LEU A 276 14.52 -6.95 -10.92
C LEU A 276 13.49 -7.30 -12.00
N VAL A 277 12.60 -6.37 -12.32
CA VAL A 277 11.59 -6.58 -13.37
C VAL A 277 12.24 -6.77 -14.72
N ARG A 278 13.18 -5.91 -15.10
CA ARG A 278 13.85 -5.99 -16.38
C ARG A 278 14.73 -7.23 -16.52
N GLU A 279 15.52 -7.55 -15.49
CA GLU A 279 16.51 -8.62 -15.53
C GLU A 279 15.88 -10.01 -15.37
N ARG A 280 14.84 -10.16 -14.54
CA ARG A 280 14.23 -11.45 -14.27
C ARG A 280 13.03 -11.78 -15.14
N PHE A 281 12.26 -10.77 -15.52
CA PHE A 281 10.98 -10.98 -16.19
C PHE A 281 10.91 -10.33 -17.58
N GLY A 282 11.93 -9.61 -18.00
CA GLY A 282 11.97 -8.94 -19.31
C GLY A 282 10.95 -7.81 -19.47
N GLY A 283 10.37 -7.32 -18.36
CA GLY A 283 9.31 -6.32 -18.39
C GLY A 283 9.77 -4.95 -18.91
N SER A 284 8.83 -4.24 -19.53
CA SER A 284 9.04 -2.88 -20.06
C SER A 284 9.24 -1.86 -18.94
N ASP A 285 9.54 -0.62 -19.31
CA ASP A 285 9.61 0.51 -18.39
C ASP A 285 8.29 0.74 -17.65
N ALA A 286 7.14 0.46 -18.30
CA ALA A 286 5.83 0.59 -17.67
C ALA A 286 5.63 -0.42 -16.53
N ALA A 287 6.00 -1.68 -16.76
CA ALA A 287 5.95 -2.74 -15.75
C ALA A 287 7.00 -2.55 -14.65
N ALA A 288 8.15 -1.94 -14.98
CA ALA A 288 9.25 -1.72 -14.05
C ALA A 288 9.08 -0.54 -13.07
N ARG A 289 8.03 0.29 -13.25
CA ARG A 289 7.76 1.43 -12.36
C ARG A 289 7.21 0.96 -11.02
N LEU A 290 7.97 1.17 -9.95
CA LEU A 290 7.49 0.97 -8.58
C LEU A 290 6.72 2.20 -8.12
N ARG A 291 5.39 2.11 -8.11
CA ARG A 291 4.48 3.12 -7.53
C ARG A 291 4.09 2.66 -6.15
N PHE A 292 4.07 3.59 -5.19
CA PHE A 292 3.82 3.20 -3.81
C PHE A 292 2.97 4.20 -3.03
N HIS A 293 2.25 3.66 -2.07
CA HIS A 293 1.64 4.36 -0.96
C HIS A 293 2.64 4.42 0.20
N THR A 294 2.58 5.48 0.97
CA THR A 294 3.33 5.59 2.23
C THR A 294 2.38 5.90 3.37
N GLN A 295 2.61 5.24 4.50
CA GLN A 295 2.02 5.62 5.78
C GLN A 295 3.15 5.99 6.74
N THR A 296 2.93 7.05 7.52
CA THR A 296 3.85 7.41 8.60
C THR A 296 3.86 6.32 9.67
N GLY A 297 5.01 6.04 10.28
CA GLY A 297 5.18 4.90 11.19
C GLY A 297 4.42 5.08 12.50
N GLY A 298 3.39 4.26 12.74
CA GLY A 298 2.59 4.27 13.96
C GLY A 298 3.41 3.93 15.20
N VAL A 299 4.30 2.96 15.08
CA VAL A 299 5.19 2.50 16.18
C VAL A 299 6.11 3.60 16.72
N THR A 300 6.29 4.70 15.99
CA THR A 300 7.13 5.83 16.40
C THR A 300 6.40 6.82 17.32
N LEU A 301 5.08 6.72 17.41
CA LEU A 301 4.26 7.68 18.15
C LEU A 301 4.26 7.39 19.64
N GLN A 302 4.18 8.44 20.44
CA GLN A 302 4.24 8.35 21.90
C GLN A 302 2.94 8.86 22.52
N ALA A 303 2.36 8.06 23.40
CA ALA A 303 1.17 8.40 24.17
C ALA A 303 1.44 9.50 25.24
N GLN A 304 2.64 9.50 25.85
CA GLN A 304 2.99 10.41 26.93
C GLN A 304 3.13 11.88 26.52
N GLN A 305 3.50 12.11 25.25
CA GLN A 305 3.68 13.44 24.69
C GLN A 305 3.03 13.53 23.31
N PRO A 306 1.69 13.42 23.21
CA PRO A 306 1.02 13.25 21.92
C PRO A 306 1.21 14.46 20.99
N ARG A 307 1.31 15.69 21.51
CA ARG A 307 1.53 16.88 20.68
C ARG A 307 2.87 16.85 19.93
N ASN A 308 3.90 16.18 20.46
CA ASN A 308 5.18 16.02 19.77
C ASN A 308 5.05 15.09 18.54
N ASN A 309 4.01 14.28 18.49
CA ASN A 309 3.72 13.44 17.32
C ASN A 309 3.39 14.27 16.07
N ILE A 310 2.86 15.49 16.22
CA ILE A 310 2.63 16.41 15.09
C ILE A 310 3.93 16.64 14.33
N VAL A 311 5.02 16.92 15.06
CA VAL A 311 6.35 17.16 14.44
C VAL A 311 6.89 15.85 13.83
N ARG A 312 6.78 14.72 14.55
CA ARG A 312 7.24 13.41 14.04
C ARG A 312 6.56 13.08 12.71
N VAL A 313 5.24 13.15 12.68
CA VAL A 313 4.44 12.85 11.49
C VAL A 313 4.74 13.82 10.34
N ALA A 314 4.93 15.11 10.63
CA ALA A 314 5.29 16.09 9.61
C ALA A 314 6.65 15.77 8.95
N ILE A 315 7.66 15.39 9.73
CA ILE A 315 8.98 15.00 9.20
C ILE A 315 8.92 13.67 8.44
N GLN A 316 8.15 12.70 8.92
CA GLN A 316 7.93 11.44 8.22
C GLN A 316 7.21 11.66 6.88
N ALA A 317 6.17 12.49 6.85
CA ALA A 317 5.49 12.87 5.62
C ALA A 317 6.44 13.59 4.65
N LEU A 318 7.31 14.47 5.15
CA LEU A 318 8.34 15.13 4.35
C LEU A 318 9.30 14.11 3.72
N SER A 319 9.74 13.09 4.46
CA SER A 319 10.60 12.03 3.91
C SER A 319 9.91 11.24 2.80
N ALA A 320 8.62 10.94 2.97
CA ALA A 320 7.82 10.24 1.95
C ALA A 320 7.71 11.07 0.66
N VAL A 321 7.48 12.38 0.79
CA VAL A 321 7.41 13.30 -0.35
C VAL A 321 8.77 13.44 -1.04
N LEU A 322 9.84 13.66 -0.29
CA LEU A 322 11.21 13.67 -0.83
C LEU A 322 11.59 12.32 -1.47
N GLY A 323 11.03 11.24 -0.96
CA GLY A 323 11.15 9.90 -1.49
C GLY A 323 10.33 9.62 -2.74
N GLY A 324 9.35 10.46 -3.08
CA GLY A 324 8.56 10.36 -4.32
C GLY A 324 7.34 9.43 -4.22
N THR A 325 6.61 9.43 -3.10
CA THR A 325 5.37 8.65 -2.91
C THR A 325 4.24 9.10 -3.86
N GLN A 326 3.33 8.18 -4.26
CA GLN A 326 2.16 8.50 -5.07
C GLN A 326 0.90 8.73 -4.22
N SER A 327 0.84 8.17 -3.02
CA SER A 327 -0.22 8.46 -2.06
C SER A 327 0.31 8.41 -0.64
N LEU A 328 -0.34 9.11 0.27
CA LEU A 328 0.12 9.31 1.63
C LEU A 328 -1.04 9.20 2.61
N HIS A 329 -0.81 8.47 3.70
CA HIS A 329 -1.57 8.51 4.94
C HIS A 329 -0.68 9.06 6.05
N THR A 330 -1.22 9.98 6.83
CA THR A 330 -0.55 10.52 8.02
C THR A 330 -1.32 10.11 9.26
N ASN A 331 -0.64 9.48 10.21
CA ASN A 331 -1.25 9.11 11.49
C ASN A 331 -1.65 10.37 12.27
N SER A 332 -2.73 10.28 13.02
CA SER A 332 -3.16 11.31 13.93
C SER A 332 -2.15 11.48 15.09
N TYR A 333 -2.07 12.69 15.66
CA TYR A 333 -1.18 12.97 16.78
C TYR A 333 -1.52 12.12 18.03
N ASP A 334 -2.77 11.72 18.16
CA ASP A 334 -3.32 10.93 19.26
C ASP A 334 -3.50 9.43 18.93
N GLU A 335 -2.98 8.99 17.78
CA GLU A 335 -3.05 7.60 17.31
C GLU A 335 -2.60 6.57 18.37
N ALA A 336 -1.60 6.94 19.19
CA ALA A 336 -1.12 6.08 20.28
C ALA A 336 -2.07 6.02 21.49
N LEU A 337 -3.13 6.81 21.51
CA LEU A 337 -4.09 6.90 22.62
C LEU A 337 -5.46 6.31 22.27
N ALA A 338 -5.96 6.63 21.07
CA ALA A 338 -7.32 6.27 20.65
C ALA A 338 -7.48 6.39 19.13
N LEU A 339 -8.61 5.89 18.63
CA LEU A 339 -9.05 6.18 17.27
C LEU A 339 -9.31 7.69 17.13
N PRO A 340 -9.01 8.29 15.95
CA PRO A 340 -9.23 9.71 15.71
C PRO A 340 -10.68 10.10 15.97
N SER A 341 -10.86 11.20 16.69
CA SER A 341 -12.19 11.82 16.89
C SER A 341 -12.75 12.41 15.58
N ALA A 342 -14.04 12.73 15.59
CA ALA A 342 -14.74 13.28 14.44
C ALA A 342 -14.26 14.70 14.08
#